data_9fc92bef2b9d47571e0a7eff078c1730
#
_entry.id   9fc92bef2b9d47571e0a7eff078c1730
#
_cell.length_a   1.000
_cell.length_b   1.000
_cell.length_c   1.000
_cell.angle_alpha   90.00
_cell.angle_beta   90.00
_cell.angle_gamma   90.00
#
_symmetry.space_group_name_H-M   'P 1'
#
loop_
_entity.id
_entity.type
_entity.pdbx_description
1 polymer ?
#
loop_
_entity_poly.entity_id
_entity_poly.type
_entity_poly.pdbx_seq_one_letter_code
_entity_poly.pdbx_strand_id
1 'polypeptide(L)'
;MTACPFSVASRQAVREALTHPQLGVRPTDEPVPAALIGTTAQSIFASLVRMNDGAVQRELKGAIEVALAAITDDEIRQTTVYVAQRLAASLTTAEQLTRFNYALPICVLADLLGVAHQDRSVLVDEVLDFVRCIAPGGSAEQMAVGAAAAGKLQIRMQLADGPLFEQLCQHIGDRALAIANAIGLLFQACEGTAGLIGQTLLLANQPHQSAEELILAVLLQTPPIQTTRRFARQATLLDGQELAVGQSVLVQLKTPQESFAFGYGAHRCPGERWARLIALVGIGHLFNHHLKPELLSHFRWRVSQNARVPEFYTAEENDDDRGDF
;
A
#
# COMPACT_ATOMS: atom_id res chain seq x y z
N MET A 1 5.19 -29.01 -6.27
CA MET A 1 5.60 -28.58 -4.90
C MET A 1 6.41 -27.31 -5.08
N THR A 2 5.85 -26.16 -4.75
CA THR A 2 6.61 -24.91 -4.70
C THR A 2 7.58 -25.01 -3.52
N ALA A 3 8.88 -25.01 -3.81
CA ALA A 3 9.90 -24.98 -2.77
C ALA A 3 9.63 -23.79 -1.83
N CYS A 4 9.84 -24.02 -0.52
CA CYS A 4 9.73 -22.95 0.46
C CYS A 4 10.63 -21.78 0.02
N PRO A 5 10.14 -20.53 -0.05
CA PRO A 5 10.95 -19.42 -0.51
C PRO A 5 12.15 -19.24 0.42
N PHE A 6 13.33 -19.05 -0.16
CA PHE A 6 14.51 -18.64 0.62
C PHE A 6 14.23 -17.31 1.30
N SER A 7 14.45 -17.19 2.60
CA SER A 7 14.14 -16.00 3.37
C SER A 7 15.40 -15.34 3.92
N VAL A 8 15.50 -14.02 3.77
CA VAL A 8 16.59 -13.21 4.32
C VAL A 8 16.06 -12.23 5.37
N ALA A 9 16.75 -12.17 6.52
CA ALA A 9 16.34 -11.39 7.69
C ALA A 9 17.52 -10.64 8.36
N SER A 10 18.77 -10.87 7.96
CA SER A 10 19.90 -10.07 8.45
C SER A 10 19.94 -8.72 7.73
N ARG A 11 20.44 -7.68 8.41
CA ARG A 11 20.58 -6.34 7.82
C ARG A 11 21.34 -6.36 6.49
N GLN A 12 22.45 -7.11 6.45
CA GLN A 12 23.30 -7.20 5.26
C GLN A 12 22.58 -7.93 4.13
N ALA A 13 22.01 -9.11 4.38
CA ALA A 13 21.30 -9.90 3.37
C ALA A 13 20.06 -9.18 2.83
N VAL A 14 19.32 -8.44 3.68
CA VAL A 14 18.19 -7.63 3.25
C VAL A 14 18.62 -6.51 2.31
N ARG A 15 19.68 -5.77 2.66
CA ARG A 15 20.23 -4.72 1.79
C ARG A 15 20.71 -5.30 0.46
N GLU A 16 21.46 -6.40 0.53
CA GLU A 16 21.93 -7.12 -0.65
C GLU A 16 20.74 -7.54 -1.53
N ALA A 17 19.73 -8.23 -0.99
CA ALA A 17 18.56 -8.67 -1.74
C ALA A 17 17.78 -7.51 -2.38
N LEU A 18 17.70 -6.33 -1.72
CA LEU A 18 16.99 -5.17 -2.23
C LEU A 18 17.76 -4.40 -3.32
N THR A 19 19.08 -4.60 -3.44
CA THR A 19 19.94 -3.91 -4.42
C THR A 19 20.63 -4.82 -5.41
N HIS A 20 20.44 -6.13 -5.30
CA HIS A 20 21.12 -7.12 -6.11
C HIS A 20 20.71 -7.03 -7.59
N PRO A 21 21.66 -6.86 -8.52
CA PRO A 21 21.35 -6.62 -9.94
C PRO A 21 20.68 -7.78 -10.64
N GLN A 22 20.86 -9.01 -10.11
CA GLN A 22 20.28 -10.24 -10.65
C GLN A 22 18.91 -10.59 -10.04
N LEU A 23 18.44 -9.82 -9.05
CA LEU A 23 17.13 -10.02 -8.43
C LEU A 23 16.13 -9.00 -8.95
N GLY A 24 15.03 -9.48 -9.51
CA GLY A 24 13.93 -8.66 -10.00
C GLY A 24 12.70 -8.71 -9.09
N VAL A 25 11.77 -7.81 -9.34
CA VAL A 25 10.48 -7.75 -8.60
C VAL A 25 9.47 -8.78 -9.12
N ARG A 26 9.72 -9.36 -10.30
CA ARG A 26 8.88 -10.37 -10.94
C ARG A 26 9.71 -11.50 -11.52
N PRO A 27 9.16 -12.72 -11.65
CA PRO A 27 9.75 -13.78 -12.44
C PRO A 27 9.91 -13.34 -13.90
N THR A 28 10.96 -13.77 -14.57
CA THR A 28 11.22 -13.39 -15.96
C THR A 28 10.19 -14.00 -16.92
N ASP A 29 9.73 -15.20 -16.62
CA ASP A 29 8.74 -15.97 -17.38
C ASP A 29 7.29 -15.61 -17.03
N GLU A 30 7.07 -14.88 -15.92
CA GLU A 30 5.74 -14.45 -15.47
C GLU A 30 5.73 -12.95 -15.09
N PRO A 31 5.93 -12.02 -16.05
CA PRO A 31 5.92 -10.59 -15.79
C PRO A 31 4.56 -10.09 -15.29
N VAL A 32 3.48 -10.73 -15.69
CA VAL A 32 2.12 -10.51 -15.20
C VAL A 32 1.58 -11.83 -14.68
N PRO A 33 0.93 -11.87 -13.50
CA PRO A 33 0.30 -13.09 -12.98
C PRO A 33 -0.66 -13.70 -14.01
N ALA A 34 -0.57 -15.02 -14.21
CA ALA A 34 -1.41 -15.72 -15.20
C ALA A 34 -2.90 -15.45 -15.02
N ALA A 35 -3.36 -15.30 -13.78
CA ALA A 35 -4.76 -15.00 -13.46
C ALA A 35 -5.22 -13.62 -13.93
N LEU A 36 -4.34 -12.67 -14.21
CA LEU A 36 -4.68 -11.33 -14.73
C LEU A 36 -4.71 -11.26 -16.25
N ILE A 37 -4.18 -12.27 -16.96
CA ILE A 37 -4.08 -12.26 -18.42
C ILE A 37 -5.48 -12.23 -19.03
N GLY A 38 -5.68 -11.30 -19.98
CA GLY A 38 -6.96 -11.08 -20.64
C GLY A 38 -7.95 -10.22 -19.85
N THR A 39 -7.60 -9.75 -18.65
CA THR A 39 -8.43 -8.83 -17.85
C THR A 39 -7.96 -7.38 -17.99
N THR A 40 -8.82 -6.42 -17.60
CA THR A 40 -8.45 -5.00 -17.50
C THR A 40 -7.32 -4.75 -16.50
N ALA A 41 -7.17 -5.59 -15.47
CA ALA A 41 -6.10 -5.51 -14.50
C ALA A 41 -4.72 -5.82 -15.10
N GLN A 42 -4.65 -6.58 -16.20
CA GLN A 42 -3.38 -6.93 -16.86
C GLN A 42 -2.56 -5.70 -17.27
N SER A 43 -3.17 -4.77 -18.01
CA SER A 43 -2.49 -3.58 -18.52
C SER A 43 -2.05 -2.65 -17.39
N ILE A 44 -2.89 -2.48 -16.38
CA ILE A 44 -2.54 -1.70 -15.19
C ILE A 44 -1.32 -2.34 -14.51
N PHE A 45 -1.39 -3.63 -14.19
CA PHE A 45 -0.34 -4.34 -13.47
C PHE A 45 1.00 -4.29 -14.21
N ALA A 46 1.00 -4.54 -15.53
CA ALA A 46 2.21 -4.49 -16.37
C ALA A 46 2.88 -3.11 -16.39
N SER A 47 2.08 -2.04 -16.25
CA SER A 47 2.52 -0.64 -16.32
C SER A 47 2.94 -0.04 -14.97
N LEU A 48 2.73 -0.76 -13.86
CA LEU A 48 3.10 -0.27 -12.52
C LEU A 48 4.62 -0.15 -12.38
N VAL A 49 5.09 1.00 -11.92
CA VAL A 49 6.51 1.24 -11.66
C VAL A 49 7.12 0.19 -10.71
N ARG A 50 6.36 -0.24 -9.70
CA ARG A 50 6.82 -1.24 -8.72
C ARG A 50 6.97 -2.65 -9.28
N MET A 51 6.37 -2.94 -10.42
CA MET A 51 6.41 -4.26 -11.07
C MET A 51 7.42 -4.33 -12.22
N ASN A 52 8.13 -3.24 -12.46
CA ASN A 52 9.17 -3.14 -13.47
C ASN A 52 10.54 -2.96 -12.83
N ASP A 53 11.59 -3.26 -13.58
CA ASP A 53 12.99 -3.12 -13.19
C ASP A 53 13.80 -2.41 -14.31
N GLY A 54 15.04 -2.08 -14.02
CA GLY A 54 15.99 -1.55 -15.00
C GLY A 54 15.73 -0.10 -15.41
N ALA A 55 15.92 0.25 -16.69
CA ALA A 55 15.80 1.61 -17.19
C ALA A 55 14.37 2.13 -17.09
N VAL A 56 13.41 1.33 -17.54
CA VAL A 56 11.97 1.69 -17.52
C VAL A 56 11.50 2.02 -16.10
N GLN A 57 11.88 1.22 -15.12
CA GLN A 57 11.54 1.49 -13.72
C GLN A 57 12.18 2.78 -13.23
N ARG A 58 13.45 3.04 -13.54
CA ARG A 58 14.15 4.26 -13.09
C ARG A 58 13.54 5.52 -13.67
N GLU A 59 13.27 5.53 -14.97
CA GLU A 59 12.65 6.67 -15.66
C GLU A 59 11.25 6.97 -15.11
N LEU A 60 10.42 5.94 -15.04
CA LEU A 60 9.05 6.08 -14.55
C LEU A 60 9.02 6.48 -13.06
N LYS A 61 9.91 5.91 -12.25
CA LYS A 61 10.02 6.27 -10.84
C LYS A 61 10.47 7.72 -10.67
N GLY A 62 11.46 8.17 -11.44
CA GLY A 62 11.90 9.56 -11.42
C GLY A 62 10.77 10.54 -11.77
N ALA A 63 9.96 10.22 -12.78
CA ALA A 63 8.80 11.02 -13.15
C ALA A 63 7.75 11.07 -12.02
N ILE A 64 7.47 9.93 -11.37
CA ILE A 64 6.54 9.87 -10.24
C ILE A 64 7.09 10.64 -9.03
N GLU A 65 8.37 10.53 -8.73
CA GLU A 65 9.00 11.26 -7.62
C GLU A 65 8.90 12.78 -7.82
N VAL A 66 9.11 13.27 -9.05
CA VAL A 66 8.93 14.69 -9.38
C VAL A 66 7.47 15.10 -9.22
N ALA A 67 6.53 14.32 -9.75
CA ALA A 67 5.10 14.60 -9.61
C ALA A 67 4.64 14.66 -8.15
N LEU A 68 5.10 13.71 -7.33
CA LEU A 68 4.79 13.69 -5.88
C LEU A 68 5.44 14.87 -5.13
N ALA A 69 6.63 15.30 -5.55
CA ALA A 69 7.34 16.43 -4.95
C ALA A 69 6.71 17.78 -5.30
N ALA A 70 6.02 17.88 -6.43
CA ALA A 70 5.34 19.11 -6.86
C ALA A 70 4.16 19.49 -5.94
N ILE A 71 3.55 18.53 -5.26
CA ILE A 71 2.51 18.79 -4.27
C ILE A 71 3.15 19.10 -2.92
N THR A 72 2.84 20.25 -2.36
CA THR A 72 3.43 20.74 -1.10
C THR A 72 2.93 19.98 0.13
N ASP A 73 3.67 20.06 1.24
CA ASP A 73 3.23 19.51 2.52
C ASP A 73 1.92 20.16 3.01
N ASP A 74 1.75 21.47 2.75
CA ASP A 74 0.55 22.18 3.14
C ASP A 74 -0.69 21.71 2.36
N GLU A 75 -0.58 21.47 1.07
CA GLU A 75 -1.67 20.91 0.27
C GLU A 75 -2.04 19.51 0.76
N ILE A 76 -1.06 18.65 1.03
CA ILE A 76 -1.32 17.32 1.59
C ILE A 76 -2.00 17.42 2.96
N ARG A 77 -1.52 18.29 3.85
CA ARG A 77 -2.10 18.48 5.18
C ARG A 77 -3.52 19.03 5.10
N GLN A 78 -3.76 20.07 4.32
CA GLN A 78 -5.09 20.67 4.17
C GLN A 78 -6.09 19.68 3.61
N THR A 79 -5.71 18.95 2.54
CA THR A 79 -6.55 17.90 1.97
C THR A 79 -6.80 16.78 2.98
N THR A 80 -5.79 16.37 3.75
CA THR A 80 -5.93 15.33 4.76
C THR A 80 -6.87 15.75 5.88
N VAL A 81 -6.76 16.99 6.39
CA VAL A 81 -7.69 17.56 7.40
C VAL A 81 -9.13 17.52 6.88
N TYR A 82 -9.34 18.00 5.67
CA TYR A 82 -10.67 18.03 5.04
C TYR A 82 -11.27 16.63 4.92
N VAL A 83 -10.50 15.67 4.41
CA VAL A 83 -10.94 14.27 4.26
C VAL A 83 -11.18 13.62 5.62
N ALA A 84 -10.26 13.79 6.58
CA ALA A 84 -10.39 13.23 7.92
C ALA A 84 -11.66 13.72 8.63
N GLN A 85 -11.96 15.01 8.55
CA GLN A 85 -13.20 15.59 9.11
C GLN A 85 -14.45 14.93 8.54
N ARG A 86 -14.50 14.71 7.23
CA ARG A 86 -15.64 14.08 6.56
C ARG A 86 -15.81 12.62 6.91
N LEU A 87 -14.71 11.86 6.93
CA LEU A 87 -14.72 10.44 7.27
C LEU A 87 -15.04 10.22 8.76
N ALA A 88 -14.54 11.08 9.63
CA ALA A 88 -14.75 10.97 11.06
C ALA A 88 -16.14 11.46 11.52
N ALA A 89 -16.85 12.24 10.71
CA ALA A 89 -18.18 12.78 11.07
C ALA A 89 -19.23 11.70 11.40
N SER A 90 -19.09 10.50 10.81
CA SER A 90 -19.96 9.35 11.07
C SER A 90 -19.28 8.25 11.90
N LEU A 91 -18.09 8.49 12.44
CA LEU A 91 -17.30 7.47 13.13
C LEU A 91 -17.82 7.24 14.54
N THR A 92 -18.55 6.15 14.73
CA THR A 92 -19.17 5.73 16.00
C THR A 92 -18.88 4.29 16.37
N THR A 93 -18.44 3.45 15.41
CA THR A 93 -18.14 2.02 15.60
C THR A 93 -16.70 1.65 15.25
N ALA A 94 -16.24 0.49 15.73
CA ALA A 94 -14.91 -0.02 15.47
C ALA A 94 -14.69 -0.35 13.97
N GLU A 95 -15.74 -0.85 13.29
CA GLU A 95 -15.71 -1.13 11.85
C GLU A 95 -15.57 0.15 11.03
N GLN A 96 -16.23 1.22 11.46
CA GLN A 96 -16.07 2.55 10.84
C GLN A 96 -14.66 3.10 11.06
N LEU A 97 -14.03 2.82 12.21
CA LEU A 97 -12.61 3.16 12.44
C LEU A 97 -11.71 2.36 11.51
N THR A 98 -11.96 1.06 11.34
CA THR A 98 -11.26 0.24 10.35
C THR A 98 -11.42 0.83 8.95
N ARG A 99 -12.65 1.17 8.54
CA ARG A 99 -12.90 1.79 7.24
C ARG A 99 -12.20 3.16 7.11
N PHE A 100 -12.17 3.97 8.16
CA PHE A 100 -11.44 5.24 8.17
C PHE A 100 -9.96 5.02 7.84
N ASN A 101 -9.30 4.02 8.43
CA ASN A 101 -7.89 3.75 8.21
C ASN A 101 -7.57 3.46 6.73
N TYR A 102 -8.45 2.72 6.03
CA TYR A 102 -8.30 2.43 4.60
C TYR A 102 -8.72 3.62 3.71
N ALA A 103 -9.82 4.26 4.06
CA ALA A 103 -10.42 5.31 3.24
C ALA A 103 -9.59 6.61 3.25
N LEU A 104 -8.97 6.95 4.38
CA LEU A 104 -8.23 8.21 4.50
C LEU A 104 -7.15 8.37 3.41
N PRO A 105 -6.16 7.47 3.26
CA PRO A 105 -5.14 7.63 2.23
C PRO A 105 -5.70 7.58 0.82
N ILE A 106 -6.69 6.73 0.56
CA ILE A 106 -7.33 6.63 -0.76
C ILE A 106 -8.04 7.93 -1.12
N CYS A 107 -8.85 8.49 -0.21
CA CYS A 107 -9.60 9.71 -0.46
C CYS A 107 -8.69 10.94 -0.57
N VAL A 108 -7.61 11.03 0.20
CA VAL A 108 -6.63 12.14 0.08
C VAL A 108 -5.97 12.12 -1.29
N LEU A 109 -5.52 10.95 -1.74
CA LEU A 109 -4.95 10.80 -3.08
C LEU A 109 -5.99 11.06 -4.16
N ALA A 110 -7.22 10.58 -4.00
CA ALA A 110 -8.31 10.80 -4.93
C ALA A 110 -8.64 12.29 -5.11
N ASP A 111 -8.59 13.08 -4.01
CA ASP A 111 -8.78 14.53 -4.06
C ASP A 111 -7.70 15.20 -4.90
N LEU A 112 -6.44 14.87 -4.64
CA LEU A 112 -5.31 15.48 -5.33
C LEU A 112 -5.17 14.96 -6.78
N LEU A 113 -5.70 13.77 -7.08
CA LEU A 113 -5.84 13.26 -8.45
C LEU A 113 -7.04 13.88 -9.20
N GLY A 114 -7.98 14.54 -8.51
CA GLY A 114 -9.16 15.16 -9.12
C GLY A 114 -10.31 14.18 -9.38
N VAL A 115 -10.44 13.12 -8.58
CA VAL A 115 -11.62 12.24 -8.67
C VAL A 115 -12.82 12.94 -8.05
N ALA A 116 -13.97 12.89 -8.74
CA ALA A 116 -15.20 13.53 -8.31
C ALA A 116 -15.61 13.11 -6.89
N HIS A 117 -16.06 14.06 -6.07
CA HIS A 117 -16.39 13.83 -4.65
C HIS A 117 -17.47 12.77 -4.42
N GLN A 118 -18.48 12.72 -5.29
CA GLN A 118 -19.59 11.77 -5.23
C GLN A 118 -19.15 10.32 -5.42
N ASP A 119 -17.99 10.11 -6.03
CA ASP A 119 -17.49 8.77 -6.37
C ASP A 119 -16.60 8.16 -5.29
N ARG A 120 -16.24 8.90 -4.25
CA ARG A 120 -15.17 8.49 -3.31
C ARG A 120 -15.50 7.29 -2.44
N SER A 121 -16.74 7.15 -1.99
CA SER A 121 -17.13 5.98 -1.19
C SER A 121 -17.01 4.69 -2.00
N VAL A 122 -17.47 4.74 -3.24
CA VAL A 122 -17.40 3.61 -4.18
C VAL A 122 -15.96 3.36 -4.63
N LEU A 123 -15.17 4.42 -4.82
CA LEU A 123 -13.75 4.32 -5.15
C LEU A 123 -12.96 3.53 -4.10
N VAL A 124 -13.24 3.76 -2.81
CA VAL A 124 -12.57 3.01 -1.73
C VAL A 124 -12.82 1.51 -1.89
N ASP A 125 -14.06 1.10 -2.15
CA ASP A 125 -14.41 -0.31 -2.34
C ASP A 125 -13.77 -0.87 -3.62
N GLU A 126 -13.76 -0.12 -4.72
CA GLU A 126 -13.10 -0.50 -5.97
C GLU A 126 -11.58 -0.69 -5.79
N VAL A 127 -10.92 0.18 -5.01
CA VAL A 127 -9.50 0.03 -4.70
C VAL A 127 -9.24 -1.22 -3.85
N LEU A 128 -10.08 -1.50 -2.86
CA LEU A 128 -9.97 -2.68 -2.01
C LEU A 128 -10.20 -3.97 -2.81
N ASP A 129 -11.16 -3.99 -3.74
CA ASP A 129 -11.42 -5.12 -4.63
C ASP A 129 -10.25 -5.35 -5.59
N PHE A 130 -9.66 -4.26 -6.13
CA PHE A 130 -8.48 -4.37 -6.96
C PHE A 130 -7.27 -4.92 -6.18
N VAL A 131 -7.07 -4.51 -4.93
CA VAL A 131 -6.02 -5.07 -4.05
C VAL A 131 -6.19 -6.58 -3.88
N ARG A 132 -7.43 -7.05 -3.66
CA ARG A 132 -7.70 -8.50 -3.54
C ARG A 132 -7.42 -9.26 -4.83
N CYS A 133 -7.74 -8.66 -5.98
CA CYS A 133 -7.49 -9.26 -7.29
C CYS A 133 -6.00 -9.47 -7.59
N ILE A 134 -5.16 -8.51 -7.24
CA ILE A 134 -3.71 -8.60 -7.51
C ILE A 134 -2.94 -9.35 -6.42
N ALA A 135 -3.59 -9.69 -5.31
CA ALA A 135 -2.99 -10.47 -4.24
C ALA A 135 -2.87 -11.94 -4.67
N PRO A 136 -1.75 -12.63 -4.36
CA PRO A 136 -1.62 -14.05 -4.65
C PRO A 136 -2.67 -14.89 -3.89
N GLY A 137 -3.29 -15.85 -4.59
CA GLY A 137 -4.22 -16.80 -3.98
C GLY A 137 -5.68 -16.34 -3.92
N GLY A 138 -6.03 -15.27 -4.64
CA GLY A 138 -7.43 -14.82 -4.75
C GLY A 138 -8.33 -15.89 -5.42
N SER A 139 -9.60 -15.98 -4.98
CA SER A 139 -10.60 -16.84 -5.61
C SER A 139 -10.98 -16.32 -7.02
N ALA A 140 -11.58 -17.18 -7.84
CA ALA A 140 -12.07 -16.78 -9.17
C ALA A 140 -13.08 -15.62 -9.08
N GLU A 141 -13.90 -15.59 -8.05
CA GLU A 141 -14.84 -14.50 -7.79
C GLU A 141 -14.11 -13.20 -7.44
N GLN A 142 -13.13 -13.23 -6.53
CA GLN A 142 -12.29 -12.08 -6.20
C GLN A 142 -11.56 -11.54 -7.44
N MET A 143 -11.08 -12.43 -8.30
CA MET A 143 -10.44 -12.06 -9.57
C MET A 143 -11.42 -11.34 -10.51
N ALA A 144 -12.66 -11.85 -10.66
CA ALA A 144 -13.69 -11.24 -11.51
C ALA A 144 -14.11 -9.86 -10.98
N VAL A 145 -14.38 -9.75 -9.68
CA VAL A 145 -14.77 -8.48 -9.03
C VAL A 145 -13.65 -7.44 -9.16
N GLY A 146 -12.41 -7.83 -8.88
CA GLY A 146 -11.29 -6.90 -8.97
C GLY A 146 -10.92 -6.52 -10.40
N ALA A 147 -11.10 -7.40 -11.38
CA ALA A 147 -10.94 -7.04 -12.80
C ALA A 147 -12.00 -6.03 -13.25
N ALA A 148 -13.24 -6.17 -12.78
CA ALA A 148 -14.29 -5.17 -13.02
C ALA A 148 -13.96 -3.83 -12.33
N ALA A 149 -13.45 -3.88 -11.09
CA ALA A 149 -12.99 -2.69 -10.36
C ALA A 149 -11.84 -1.98 -11.11
N ALA A 150 -10.89 -2.73 -11.66
CA ALA A 150 -9.81 -2.18 -12.48
C ALA A 150 -10.33 -1.33 -13.66
N GLY A 151 -11.37 -1.82 -14.36
CA GLY A 151 -11.99 -1.07 -15.46
C GLY A 151 -12.64 0.24 -14.98
N LYS A 152 -13.35 0.20 -13.85
CA LYS A 152 -13.94 1.40 -13.26
C LYS A 152 -12.88 2.40 -12.81
N LEU A 153 -11.79 1.94 -12.18
CA LEU A 153 -10.67 2.79 -11.79
C LEU A 153 -10.01 3.46 -13.00
N GLN A 154 -9.86 2.75 -14.13
CA GLN A 154 -9.38 3.34 -15.38
C GLN A 154 -10.28 4.46 -15.88
N ILE A 155 -11.60 4.25 -15.89
CA ILE A 155 -12.57 5.27 -16.33
C ILE A 155 -12.50 6.51 -15.44
N ARG A 156 -12.43 6.33 -14.11
CA ARG A 156 -12.29 7.46 -13.17
C ARG A 156 -11.00 8.25 -13.41
N MET A 157 -9.89 7.56 -13.64
CA MET A 157 -8.60 8.23 -13.90
C MET A 157 -8.56 8.89 -15.29
N GLN A 158 -9.34 8.43 -16.28
CA GLN A 158 -9.49 9.12 -17.56
C GLN A 158 -10.18 10.48 -17.42
N LEU A 159 -11.08 10.61 -16.41
CA LEU A 159 -11.84 11.81 -16.11
C LEU A 159 -11.18 12.69 -15.03
N ALA A 160 -10.11 12.22 -14.42
CA ALA A 160 -9.39 12.94 -13.38
C ALA A 160 -8.66 14.17 -13.94
N ASP A 161 -8.70 15.29 -13.19
CA ASP A 161 -8.17 16.60 -13.59
C ASP A 161 -7.49 17.36 -12.43
N GLY A 162 -7.11 16.63 -11.36
CA GLY A 162 -6.45 17.23 -10.20
C GLY A 162 -4.97 17.48 -10.38
N PRO A 163 -4.38 18.32 -9.50
CA PRO A 163 -3.00 18.77 -9.62
C PRO A 163 -1.98 17.63 -9.65
N LEU A 164 -2.19 16.57 -8.86
CA LEU A 164 -1.30 15.42 -8.85
C LEU A 164 -1.39 14.63 -10.18
N PHE A 165 -2.60 14.50 -10.76
CA PHE A 165 -2.76 13.79 -12.02
C PHE A 165 -2.14 14.57 -13.19
N GLU A 166 -2.28 15.89 -13.20
CA GLU A 166 -1.62 16.77 -14.18
C GLU A 166 -0.09 16.61 -14.12
N GLN A 167 0.50 16.60 -12.92
CA GLN A 167 1.94 16.39 -12.74
C GLN A 167 2.37 14.99 -13.23
N LEU A 168 1.59 13.94 -12.94
CA LEU A 168 1.88 12.60 -13.46
C LEU A 168 1.85 12.57 -14.99
N CYS A 169 0.83 13.15 -15.62
CA CYS A 169 0.74 13.23 -17.09
C CYS A 169 1.90 14.00 -17.69
N GLN A 170 2.28 15.13 -17.10
CA GLN A 170 3.36 15.98 -17.58
C GLN A 170 4.72 15.27 -17.54
N HIS A 171 5.04 14.60 -16.42
CA HIS A 171 6.37 14.03 -16.22
C HIS A 171 6.53 12.62 -16.78
N ILE A 172 5.45 11.83 -16.85
CA ILE A 172 5.47 10.50 -17.48
C ILE A 172 5.41 10.61 -19.00
N GLY A 173 4.71 11.62 -19.55
CA GLY A 173 4.58 11.87 -20.99
C GLY A 173 3.66 10.90 -21.74
N ASP A 174 3.26 9.79 -21.13
CA ASP A 174 2.28 8.83 -21.66
C ASP A 174 1.08 8.77 -20.72
N ARG A 175 -0.11 9.17 -21.23
CA ARG A 175 -1.33 9.24 -20.42
C ARG A 175 -1.78 7.88 -19.92
N ALA A 176 -1.58 6.79 -20.68
CA ALA A 176 -1.98 5.45 -20.25
C ALA A 176 -1.09 4.96 -19.10
N LEU A 177 0.21 5.22 -19.17
CA LEU A 177 1.15 4.95 -18.06
C LEU A 177 0.84 5.84 -16.85
N ALA A 178 0.47 7.10 -17.05
CA ALA A 178 0.06 8.00 -15.96
C ALA A 178 -1.19 7.47 -15.25
N ILE A 179 -2.22 7.05 -15.99
CA ILE A 179 -3.44 6.43 -15.45
C ILE A 179 -3.10 5.19 -14.65
N ALA A 180 -2.31 4.26 -15.19
CA ALA A 180 -1.95 3.03 -14.50
C ALA A 180 -1.21 3.31 -13.18
N ASN A 181 -0.30 4.28 -13.17
CA ASN A 181 0.46 4.63 -11.97
C ASN A 181 -0.33 5.49 -10.99
N ALA A 182 -1.30 6.31 -11.42
CA ALA A 182 -2.27 6.96 -10.55
C ALA A 182 -3.12 5.93 -9.79
N ILE A 183 -3.64 4.91 -10.49
CA ILE A 183 -4.29 3.75 -9.86
C ILE A 183 -3.29 3.05 -8.93
N GLY A 184 -2.03 2.93 -9.37
CA GLY A 184 -0.93 2.40 -8.56
C GLY A 184 -0.75 3.13 -7.23
N LEU A 185 -0.81 4.45 -7.21
CA LEU A 185 -0.71 5.26 -5.98
C LEU A 185 -1.87 4.96 -5.03
N LEU A 186 -3.12 4.89 -5.54
CA LEU A 186 -4.31 4.62 -4.73
C LEU A 186 -4.19 3.30 -3.97
N PHE A 187 -3.91 2.19 -4.67
CA PHE A 187 -3.89 0.88 -4.01
C PHE A 187 -2.62 0.64 -3.18
N GLN A 188 -1.48 1.19 -3.56
CA GLN A 188 -0.24 1.04 -2.79
C GLN A 188 -0.25 1.83 -1.48
N ALA A 189 -0.93 2.98 -1.45
CA ALA A 189 -1.12 3.74 -0.23
C ALA A 189 -2.09 3.07 0.75
N CYS A 190 -2.98 2.21 0.27
CA CYS A 190 -4.08 1.62 1.04
C CYS A 190 -3.57 0.85 2.27
N GLU A 191 -3.00 -0.34 2.09
CA GLU A 191 -2.62 -1.21 3.23
C GLU A 191 -1.45 -0.66 4.05
N GLY A 192 -0.46 -0.03 3.38
CA GLY A 192 0.70 0.54 4.06
C GLY A 192 0.33 1.66 5.02
N THR A 193 -0.50 2.60 4.58
CA THR A 193 -0.91 3.74 5.41
C THR A 193 -2.00 3.34 6.40
N ALA A 194 -2.95 2.47 6.02
CA ALA A 194 -3.95 1.93 6.95
C ALA A 194 -3.28 1.17 8.11
N GLY A 195 -2.28 0.35 7.80
CA GLY A 195 -1.50 -0.34 8.82
C GLY A 195 -0.72 0.62 9.72
N LEU A 196 -0.16 1.71 9.16
CA LEU A 196 0.54 2.73 9.93
C LEU A 196 -0.40 3.44 10.90
N ILE A 197 -1.57 3.87 10.43
CA ILE A 197 -2.59 4.52 11.26
C ILE A 197 -3.06 3.54 12.34
N GLY A 198 -3.54 2.36 11.95
CA GLY A 198 -4.14 1.41 12.88
C GLY A 198 -3.16 0.92 13.96
N GLN A 199 -1.91 0.60 13.60
CA GLN A 199 -0.90 0.21 14.59
C GLN A 199 -0.51 1.36 15.52
N THR A 200 -0.47 2.60 15.01
CA THR A 200 -0.22 3.78 15.85
C THR A 200 -1.36 3.99 16.86
N LEU A 201 -2.60 3.78 16.45
CA LEU A 201 -3.75 3.86 17.36
C LEU A 201 -3.68 2.80 18.48
N LEU A 202 -3.18 1.59 18.18
CA LEU A 202 -2.97 0.55 19.20
C LEU A 202 -1.90 0.92 20.23
N LEU A 203 -0.91 1.74 19.85
CA LEU A 203 0.11 2.25 20.77
C LEU A 203 -0.35 3.48 21.57
N ALA A 204 -1.45 4.12 21.17
CA ALA A 204 -1.92 5.38 21.76
C ALA A 204 -2.38 5.30 23.23
N ASN A 205 -2.46 4.10 23.79
CA ASN A 205 -2.77 3.89 25.22
C ASN A 205 -1.61 4.29 26.17
N GLN A 206 -0.48 4.75 25.63
CA GLN A 206 0.64 5.23 26.43
C GLN A 206 0.52 6.76 26.65
N PRO A 207 0.45 7.22 27.92
CA PRO A 207 0.35 8.64 28.20
C PRO A 207 1.62 9.38 27.75
N HIS A 208 1.43 10.60 27.21
CA HIS A 208 2.48 11.58 26.88
C HIS A 208 3.29 11.39 25.59
N GLN A 209 2.89 10.53 24.65
CA GLN A 209 3.54 10.48 23.35
C GLN A 209 2.74 11.23 22.28
N SER A 210 3.46 11.97 21.45
CA SER A 210 2.87 12.62 20.26
C SER A 210 2.57 11.59 19.16
N ALA A 211 1.62 11.91 18.28
CA ALA A 211 1.34 11.05 17.11
C ALA A 211 2.59 10.79 16.27
N GLU A 212 3.51 11.75 16.19
CA GLU A 212 4.75 11.61 15.44
C GLU A 212 5.71 10.59 16.07
N GLU A 213 5.87 10.62 17.40
CA GLU A 213 6.68 9.63 18.14
C GLU A 213 6.10 8.22 18.01
N LEU A 214 4.78 8.08 18.10
CA LEU A 214 4.11 6.80 17.93
C LEU A 214 4.25 6.25 16.50
N ILE A 215 4.09 7.09 15.47
CA ILE A 215 4.33 6.73 14.07
C ILE A 215 5.77 6.25 13.88
N LEU A 216 6.74 6.96 14.43
CA LEU A 216 8.14 6.58 14.37
C LEU A 216 8.38 5.23 15.05
N ALA A 217 7.77 5.00 16.22
CA ALA A 217 7.85 3.73 16.94
C ALA A 217 7.32 2.56 16.09
N VAL A 218 6.15 2.73 15.45
CA VAL A 218 5.59 1.72 14.53
C VAL A 218 6.55 1.45 13.37
N LEU A 219 7.05 2.48 12.70
CA LEU A 219 7.95 2.34 11.56
C LEU A 219 9.27 1.62 11.92
N LEU A 220 9.76 1.84 13.14
CA LEU A 220 11.01 1.24 13.61
C LEU A 220 10.80 -0.19 14.15
N GLN A 221 9.69 -0.48 14.83
CA GLN A 221 9.49 -1.72 15.57
C GLN A 221 8.62 -2.73 14.81
N THR A 222 7.51 -2.27 14.24
CA THR A 222 6.50 -3.11 13.60
C THR A 222 5.99 -2.48 12.29
N PRO A 223 6.86 -2.26 11.27
CA PRO A 223 6.44 -1.58 10.06
C PRO A 223 5.25 -2.27 9.43
N PRO A 224 4.28 -1.51 8.86
CA PRO A 224 3.05 -2.09 8.30
C PRO A 224 3.31 -3.12 7.19
N ILE A 225 4.30 -2.85 6.35
CA ILE A 225 4.73 -3.83 5.33
C ILE A 225 5.89 -4.63 5.91
N GLN A 226 5.64 -5.92 6.13
CA GLN A 226 6.56 -6.83 6.81
C GLN A 226 7.59 -7.45 5.88
N THR A 227 7.16 -7.76 4.65
CA THR A 227 7.98 -8.50 3.69
C THR A 227 7.82 -7.97 2.28
N THR A 228 8.82 -8.26 1.45
CA THR A 228 8.69 -8.13 -0.01
C THR A 228 9.34 -9.35 -0.66
N ARG A 229 9.07 -9.56 -1.96
CA ARG A 229 9.64 -10.66 -2.72
C ARG A 229 10.61 -10.16 -3.77
N ARG A 230 11.61 -10.99 -4.04
CA ARG A 230 12.50 -10.87 -5.19
C ARG A 230 12.57 -12.22 -5.91
N PHE A 231 12.95 -12.18 -7.17
CA PHE A 231 13.06 -13.37 -8.02
C PHE A 231 14.41 -13.34 -8.72
N ALA A 232 15.15 -14.46 -8.64
CA ALA A 232 16.42 -14.59 -9.34
C ALA A 232 16.18 -14.63 -10.85
N ARG A 233 16.73 -13.67 -11.60
CA ARG A 233 16.62 -13.60 -13.06
C ARG A 233 17.62 -14.50 -13.76
N GLN A 234 18.71 -14.82 -13.08
CA GLN A 234 19.73 -15.78 -13.48
C GLN A 234 20.30 -16.42 -12.21
N ALA A 235 21.00 -17.54 -12.39
CA ALA A 235 21.68 -18.19 -11.27
C ALA A 235 22.64 -17.21 -10.60
N THR A 236 22.56 -17.06 -9.29
CA THR A 236 23.33 -16.09 -8.54
C THR A 236 23.52 -16.51 -7.07
N LEU A 237 24.36 -15.77 -6.34
CA LEU A 237 24.55 -15.94 -4.90
C LEU A 237 23.86 -14.81 -4.14
N LEU A 238 23.25 -15.14 -3.00
CA LEU A 238 22.71 -14.18 -2.06
C LEU A 238 22.96 -14.69 -0.63
N ASP A 239 23.63 -13.89 0.19
CA ASP A 239 23.98 -14.27 1.58
C ASP A 239 24.69 -15.65 1.65
N GLY A 240 25.57 -15.92 0.68
CA GLY A 240 26.30 -17.17 0.56
C GLY A 240 25.47 -18.37 0.04
N GLN A 241 24.19 -18.20 -0.26
CA GLN A 241 23.28 -19.23 -0.79
C GLN A 241 23.17 -19.12 -2.31
N GLU A 242 23.32 -20.25 -3.00
CA GLU A 242 23.03 -20.32 -4.43
C GLU A 242 21.53 -20.25 -4.71
N LEU A 243 21.13 -19.39 -5.63
CA LEU A 243 19.78 -19.22 -6.12
C LEU A 243 19.69 -19.68 -7.58
N ALA A 244 18.77 -20.57 -7.86
CA ALA A 244 18.43 -20.96 -9.22
C ALA A 244 17.59 -19.87 -9.92
N VAL A 245 17.59 -19.86 -11.26
CA VAL A 245 16.72 -18.99 -12.07
C VAL A 245 15.25 -19.17 -11.66
N GLY A 246 14.53 -18.07 -11.48
CA GLY A 246 13.12 -18.08 -11.08
C GLY A 246 12.90 -18.30 -9.58
N GLN A 247 13.92 -18.65 -8.81
CA GLN A 247 13.78 -18.85 -7.38
C GLN A 247 13.34 -17.56 -6.67
N SER A 248 12.30 -17.66 -5.84
CA SER A 248 11.81 -16.54 -5.06
C SER A 248 12.57 -16.38 -3.74
N VAL A 249 12.85 -15.13 -3.39
CA VAL A 249 13.45 -14.72 -2.12
C VAL A 249 12.42 -13.90 -1.34
N LEU A 250 12.09 -14.32 -0.12
CA LEU A 250 11.30 -13.55 0.81
C LEU A 250 12.22 -12.65 1.63
N VAL A 251 12.05 -11.33 1.49
CA VAL A 251 12.89 -10.32 2.14
C VAL A 251 12.13 -9.75 3.32
N GLN A 252 12.65 -9.94 4.53
CA GLN A 252 12.10 -9.36 5.76
C GLN A 252 12.47 -7.88 5.82
N LEU A 253 11.47 -6.99 5.88
CA LEU A 253 11.70 -5.53 5.91
C LEU A 253 11.99 -5.01 7.33
N LYS A 254 11.84 -5.83 8.34
CA LYS A 254 12.28 -5.55 9.71
C LYS A 254 13.36 -6.55 10.11
N THR A 255 14.50 -6.01 10.47
CA THR A 255 15.62 -6.77 11.04
C THR A 255 15.86 -6.35 12.49
N PRO A 256 16.61 -7.10 13.30
CA PRO A 256 16.93 -6.68 14.67
C PRO A 256 17.64 -5.32 14.75
N GLN A 257 18.44 -4.96 13.72
CA GLN A 257 19.26 -3.77 13.72
C GLN A 257 18.65 -2.59 12.97
N GLU A 258 17.76 -2.84 12.00
CA GLU A 258 17.25 -1.80 11.11
C GLU A 258 15.83 -2.13 10.62
N SER A 259 15.04 -1.09 10.40
CA SER A 259 13.74 -1.18 9.73
C SER A 259 13.85 -0.61 8.32
N PHE A 260 13.41 -1.40 7.34
CA PHE A 260 13.27 -1.03 5.93
C PHE A 260 11.81 -0.76 5.59
N ALA A 261 11.09 -0.05 6.48
CA ALA A 261 9.65 0.18 6.38
C ALA A 261 9.17 0.69 5.01
N PHE A 262 10.03 1.46 4.33
CA PHE A 262 9.77 1.99 2.98
C PHE A 262 10.68 1.38 1.91
N GLY A 263 11.25 0.22 2.18
CA GLY A 263 12.19 -0.45 1.28
C GLY A 263 13.57 0.22 1.22
N TYR A 264 14.37 -0.19 0.23
CA TYR A 264 15.74 0.30 0.04
C TYR A 264 16.15 0.21 -1.44
N GLY A 265 17.11 1.06 -1.87
CA GLY A 265 17.64 1.05 -3.24
C GLY A 265 16.64 1.54 -4.28
N ALA A 266 16.70 0.98 -5.48
CA ALA A 266 15.90 1.41 -6.63
C ALA A 266 14.39 1.37 -6.38
N HIS A 267 13.93 0.42 -5.57
CA HIS A 267 12.52 0.24 -5.21
C HIS A 267 12.12 0.84 -3.86
N ARG A 268 12.92 1.77 -3.30
CA ARG A 268 12.47 2.54 -2.14
C ARG A 268 11.18 3.28 -2.46
N CYS A 269 10.25 3.31 -1.51
CA CYS A 269 8.94 3.92 -1.68
C CYS A 269 9.06 5.43 -2.00
N PRO A 270 8.52 5.91 -3.13
CA PRO A 270 8.51 7.34 -3.45
C PRO A 270 7.50 8.13 -2.62
N GLY A 271 6.48 7.44 -2.06
CA GLY A 271 5.38 8.02 -1.28
C GLY A 271 5.62 8.07 0.24
N GLU A 272 6.84 7.85 0.75
CA GLU A 272 7.13 7.85 2.19
C GLU A 272 6.67 9.12 2.89
N ARG A 273 6.99 10.30 2.32
CA ARG A 273 6.56 11.60 2.83
C ARG A 273 5.04 11.69 2.96
N TRP A 274 4.33 11.25 1.93
CA TRP A 274 2.87 11.26 1.87
C TRP A 274 2.25 10.35 2.91
N ALA A 275 2.70 9.11 2.99
CA ALA A 275 2.19 8.15 3.98
C ALA A 275 2.34 8.65 5.42
N ARG A 276 3.50 9.25 5.74
CA ARG A 276 3.76 9.83 7.07
C ARG A 276 2.88 11.05 7.36
N LEU A 277 2.74 11.97 6.40
CA LEU A 277 1.91 13.18 6.58
C LEU A 277 0.43 12.84 6.72
N ILE A 278 -0.10 11.95 5.86
CA ILE A 278 -1.49 11.51 5.92
C ILE A 278 -1.77 10.82 7.26
N ALA A 279 -0.89 9.90 7.68
CA ALA A 279 -1.05 9.23 8.97
C ALA A 279 -1.00 10.22 10.13
N LEU A 280 -0.01 11.13 10.15
CA LEU A 280 0.16 12.12 11.22
C LEU A 280 -1.07 13.01 11.39
N VAL A 281 -1.57 13.55 10.28
CA VAL A 281 -2.74 14.45 10.31
C VAL A 281 -4.02 13.69 10.66
N GLY A 282 -4.22 12.48 10.09
CA GLY A 282 -5.40 11.67 10.38
C GLY A 282 -5.46 11.20 11.83
N ILE A 283 -4.34 10.74 12.38
CA ILE A 283 -4.23 10.33 13.79
C ILE A 283 -4.43 11.54 14.71
N GLY A 284 -3.78 12.67 14.41
CA GLY A 284 -3.96 13.90 15.17
C GLY A 284 -5.43 14.36 15.21
N HIS A 285 -6.14 14.21 14.08
CA HIS A 285 -7.58 14.51 14.03
C HIS A 285 -8.38 13.57 14.93
N LEU A 286 -8.11 12.26 14.90
CA LEU A 286 -8.79 11.28 15.75
C LEU A 286 -8.53 11.53 17.24
N PHE A 287 -7.29 11.82 17.63
CA PHE A 287 -6.95 12.11 19.03
C PHE A 287 -7.66 13.34 19.56
N ASN A 288 -7.81 14.38 18.74
CA ASN A 288 -8.41 15.62 19.16
C ASN A 288 -9.94 15.58 19.24
N HIS A 289 -10.61 14.68 18.49
CA HIS A 289 -12.05 14.82 18.27
C HIS A 289 -12.88 13.54 18.39
N HIS A 290 -12.34 12.37 18.10
CA HIS A 290 -13.19 11.20 17.82
C HIS A 290 -12.75 9.88 18.45
N LEU A 291 -11.52 9.78 18.90
CA LEU A 291 -11.02 8.49 19.38
C LEU A 291 -11.60 8.18 20.77
N LYS A 292 -12.51 7.21 20.80
CA LYS A 292 -13.00 6.61 22.04
C LYS A 292 -12.20 5.35 22.30
N PRO A 293 -11.69 5.12 23.53
CA PRO A 293 -10.91 3.92 23.85
C PRO A 293 -11.63 2.61 23.52
N GLU A 294 -12.95 2.59 23.63
CA GLU A 294 -13.79 1.43 23.35
C GLU A 294 -13.70 0.97 21.90
N LEU A 295 -13.43 1.88 20.95
CA LEU A 295 -13.26 1.54 19.53
C LEU A 295 -11.99 0.75 19.24
N LEU A 296 -11.04 0.71 20.17
CA LEU A 296 -9.78 -0.01 20.08
C LEU A 296 -9.75 -1.30 20.89
N SER A 297 -10.87 -1.64 21.58
CA SER A 297 -10.91 -2.75 22.56
C SER A 297 -10.72 -4.11 21.91
N HIS A 298 -11.20 -4.28 20.67
CA HIS A 298 -11.10 -5.53 19.93
C HIS A 298 -10.55 -5.28 18.53
N PHE A 299 -9.58 -6.09 18.14
CA PHE A 299 -9.05 -6.07 16.79
C PHE A 299 -8.53 -7.45 16.38
N ARG A 300 -8.50 -7.68 15.08
CA ARG A 300 -7.82 -8.83 14.46
C ARG A 300 -6.82 -8.32 13.43
N TRP A 301 -5.81 -9.12 13.15
CA TRP A 301 -4.91 -8.81 12.04
C TRP A 301 -5.55 -9.24 10.73
N ARG A 302 -5.66 -8.31 9.78
CA ARG A 302 -6.07 -8.66 8.43
C ARG A 302 -5.21 -9.79 7.88
N VAL A 303 -5.82 -10.76 7.23
CA VAL A 303 -5.09 -11.82 6.51
C VAL A 303 -4.41 -11.20 5.29
N SER A 304 -3.09 -11.08 5.34
CA SER A 304 -2.25 -10.56 4.26
C SER A 304 -0.90 -11.27 4.26
N GLN A 305 -0.33 -11.49 3.07
CA GLN A 305 0.97 -12.16 2.94
C GLN A 305 2.15 -11.27 3.34
N ASN A 306 1.98 -9.96 3.30
CA ASN A 306 3.08 -8.99 3.48
C ASN A 306 2.72 -7.76 4.32
N ALA A 307 1.43 -7.51 4.57
CA ALA A 307 0.99 -6.36 5.34
C ALA A 307 0.46 -6.78 6.71
N ARG A 308 0.65 -5.91 7.71
CA ARG A 308 0.12 -6.04 9.06
C ARG A 308 -0.80 -4.86 9.35
N VAL A 309 -2.09 -5.08 9.17
CA VAL A 309 -3.13 -4.07 9.34
C VAL A 309 -4.11 -4.56 10.40
N PRO A 310 -4.33 -3.81 11.50
CA PRO A 310 -5.37 -4.16 12.46
C PRO A 310 -6.73 -3.76 11.90
N GLU A 311 -7.69 -4.66 12.00
CA GLU A 311 -9.09 -4.44 11.74
C GLU A 311 -9.83 -4.45 13.08
N PHE A 312 -10.36 -3.30 13.47
CA PHE A 312 -11.14 -3.13 14.70
C PHE A 312 -12.57 -3.59 14.48
N TYR A 313 -13.18 -4.20 15.51
CA TYR A 313 -14.54 -4.71 15.45
C TYR A 313 -15.22 -4.62 16.84
N THR A 314 -16.57 -4.68 16.87
CA THR A 314 -17.34 -4.77 18.13
C THR A 314 -17.53 -6.22 18.57
N ALA A 315 -17.57 -6.46 19.87
CA ALA A 315 -17.64 -7.82 20.43
C ALA A 315 -18.91 -8.60 20.01
N GLU A 316 -19.98 -7.92 19.64
CA GLU A 316 -21.26 -8.51 19.24
C GLU A 316 -21.20 -9.21 17.86
N GLU A 317 -20.29 -8.82 16.97
CA GLU A 317 -20.15 -9.42 15.63
C GLU A 317 -19.34 -10.73 15.59
N ASN A 318 -18.70 -11.11 16.68
CA ASN A 318 -17.79 -12.27 16.69
C ASN A 318 -18.48 -13.63 16.91
N ASP A 319 -19.81 -13.66 17.16
CA ASP A 319 -20.55 -14.91 17.38
C ASP A 319 -21.06 -15.56 16.07
N ASP A 320 -21.20 -14.79 14.99
CA ASP A 320 -21.69 -15.30 13.69
C ASP A 320 -20.62 -15.95 12.80
N ASP A 321 -19.33 -15.72 13.07
CA ASP A 321 -18.21 -16.19 12.21
C ASP A 321 -17.55 -17.50 12.75
N ARG A 322 -18.16 -18.19 13.72
CA ARG A 322 -17.69 -19.50 14.22
C ARG A 322 -18.33 -20.71 13.53
N GLY A 323 -19.04 -20.48 12.46
CA GLY A 323 -19.61 -21.51 11.61
C GLY A 323 -18.83 -21.64 10.31
N ASP A 324 -18.22 -22.82 10.14
CA ASP A 324 -17.62 -23.37 8.93
C ASP A 324 -16.14 -23.04 8.67
N PHE A 325 -15.31 -23.89 9.26
CA PHE A 325 -14.01 -24.29 8.69
C PHE A 325 -14.13 -25.68 8.08
#